data_64a971b06b2089e8ed6d8127650dfd77
#
_entry.id   64a971b06b2089e8ed6d8127650dfd77
#
_cell.length_a   1.000
_cell.length_b   1.000
_cell.length_c   1.000
_cell.angle_alpha   90.00
_cell.angle_beta   90.00
_cell.angle_gamma   90.00
#
_symmetry.space_group_name_H-M   'P 1'
#
loop_
_entity.id
_entity.type
_entity.pdbx_description
1 polymer ?
#
loop_
_entity_poly.entity_id
_entity_poly.type
_entity_poly.pdbx_seq_one_letter_code
_entity_poly.pdbx_strand_id
1 'polypeptide(L)'
;MNRLNIFRALQTALIGVALAGSAVIARAEVKDYEFKLVEPTVAVGKDKIVTVQLVNKKTGKPVPDAVIFTTRLDMAPEGMPEMATKIAVDPTAAAPGSYKLKATFGMEGKWQLSLGAKVQGETGTVESKLVISAQK
;
A
#
# COMPACT_ATOMS: atom_id res chain seq x y z
N MET A 1 -28.41 -41.44 -35.77
CA MET A 1 -28.82 -40.45 -35.52
C MET A 1 -28.38 -39.82 -34.33
N ASN A 2 -28.46 -40.24 -33.49
CA ASN A 2 -28.04 -39.65 -32.34
C ASN A 2 -26.68 -39.27 -32.36
N ARG A 3 -25.95 -39.78 -33.06
CA ARG A 3 -24.62 -39.40 -33.07
C ARG A 3 -24.47 -38.00 -33.15
N LEU A 4 -25.18 -37.36 -33.77
CA LEU A 4 -24.99 -36.02 -33.87
C LEU A 4 -25.01 -35.36 -32.66
N ASN A 5 -25.72 -35.69 -31.80
CA ASN A 5 -25.81 -34.97 -30.57
C ASN A 5 -24.49 -34.93 -29.97
N ILE A 6 -23.80 -35.81 -30.05
CA ILE A 6 -22.53 -35.82 -29.53
C ILE A 6 -21.75 -34.70 -29.89
N PHE A 7 -21.73 -34.34 -30.99
CA PHE A 7 -20.95 -33.25 -31.35
C PHE A 7 -21.27 -32.06 -30.67
N ARG A 8 -22.42 -31.76 -30.51
CA ARG A 8 -22.70 -30.57 -29.87
C ARG A 8 -22.02 -30.48 -28.62
N ALA A 9 -22.04 -31.45 -28.00
CA ALA A 9 -21.45 -31.40 -26.70
C ALA A 9 -20.08 -30.92 -26.82
N LEU A 10 -19.42 -31.24 -27.64
CA LEU A 10 -18.12 -30.79 -27.80
C LEU A 10 -17.93 -29.38 -27.87
N GLN A 11 -18.47 -28.83 -28.71
CA GLN A 11 -18.18 -27.49 -28.83
C GLN A 11 -18.43 -26.76 -27.61
N THR A 12 -19.30 -27.07 -26.94
CA THR A 12 -19.56 -26.31 -25.76
C THR A 12 -18.33 -26.31 -25.01
N ALA A 13 -17.79 -27.30 -24.89
CA ALA A 13 -16.62 -27.34 -24.11
C ALA A 13 -15.67 -26.28 -24.44
N LEU A 14 -15.31 -26.17 -25.48
CA LEU A 14 -14.38 -25.20 -25.77
C LEU A 14 -14.72 -23.91 -25.47
N ILE A 15 -15.76 -23.56 -25.48
CA ILE A 15 -16.09 -22.32 -25.14
C ILE A 15 -15.62 -22.02 -23.83
N GLY A 16 -15.94 -22.86 -23.05
CA GLY A 16 -15.61 -22.50 -21.73
C GLY A 16 -14.21 -22.16 -21.70
N VAL A 17 -13.52 -22.65 -22.27
CA VAL A 17 -12.21 -22.30 -22.29
C VAL A 17 -11.94 -20.95 -22.56
N ALA A 18 -12.41 -20.54 -23.54
CA ALA A 18 -12.12 -19.21 -23.85
C ALA A 18 -12.16 -18.46 -22.66
N LEU A 19 -13.09 -18.48 -22.11
CA LEU A 19 -13.18 -17.71 -21.02
C LEU A 19 -12.24 -17.89 -20.10
N ALA A 20 -11.91 -18.85 -20.08
CA ALA A 20 -10.97 -19.09 -19.14
C ALA A 20 -9.95 -18.08 -19.22
N GLY A 21 -9.49 -18.01 -20.22
CA GLY A 21 -8.41 -17.17 -20.28
C GLY A 21 -8.72 -15.97 -19.65
N SER A 22 -9.68 -15.57 -19.90
CA SER A 22 -9.99 -14.42 -19.40
C SER A 22 -9.76 -14.29 -18.06
N ALA A 23 -10.20 -14.91 -17.51
CA ALA A 23 -10.07 -14.72 -16.21
C ALA A 23 -8.77 -14.43 -15.86
N VAL A 24 -8.10 -14.79 -16.25
CA VAL A 24 -6.91 -14.61 -15.99
C VAL A 24 -6.49 -13.51 -15.51
N ILE A 25 -6.87 -12.78 -15.75
CA ILE A 25 -6.48 -11.70 -15.32
C ILE A 25 -6.52 -11.14 -14.07
N ALA A 26 -6.56 -11.63 -13.29
CA ALA A 26 -6.55 -11.07 -12.04
C ALA A 26 -5.30 -10.35 -11.76
N ARG A 27 -5.16 -9.21 -12.17
CA ARG A 27 -4.04 -8.47 -11.78
C ARG A 27 -4.36 -7.66 -10.60
N ALA A 28 -3.48 -7.46 -9.67
CA ALA A 28 -3.65 -6.59 -8.51
C ALA A 28 -3.73 -5.16 -9.01
N GLU A 29 -4.51 -4.35 -8.36
CA GLU A 29 -4.61 -2.93 -8.69
C GLU A 29 -4.10 -2.14 -7.52
N VAL A 30 -3.74 -0.89 -7.71
CA VAL A 30 -3.20 -0.08 -6.62
C VAL A 30 -4.13 -0.02 -5.42
N LYS A 31 -5.42 -0.15 -5.59
CA LYS A 31 -6.31 -0.14 -4.44
C LYS A 31 -6.23 -1.43 -3.64
N ASP A 32 -5.51 -2.43 -4.12
CA ASP A 32 -5.36 -3.67 -3.39
C ASP A 32 -4.15 -3.61 -2.47
N TYR A 33 -3.47 -2.49 -2.43
CA TYR A 33 -2.30 -2.31 -1.58
C TYR A 33 -2.62 -1.33 -0.47
N GLU A 34 -2.05 -1.52 0.68
CA GLU A 34 -2.32 -0.67 1.82
C GLU A 34 -1.10 -0.50 2.69
N PHE A 35 -0.82 0.72 3.11
CA PHE A 35 0.22 0.97 4.09
C PHE A 35 -0.40 0.90 5.48
N LYS A 36 0.32 0.32 6.40
CA LYS A 36 -0.10 0.24 7.79
C LYS A 36 1.02 0.72 8.68
N LEU A 37 0.69 1.40 9.75
CA LEU A 37 1.70 1.79 10.72
C LEU A 37 2.02 0.58 11.59
N VAL A 38 3.29 0.36 11.82
CA VAL A 38 3.72 -0.72 12.72
C VAL A 38 3.42 -0.27 14.14
N GLU A 39 3.70 1.02 14.44
CA GLU A 39 3.36 1.57 15.73
C GLU A 39 2.67 2.90 15.50
N PRO A 40 1.47 3.12 16.00
CA PRO A 40 0.74 4.35 15.79
C PRO A 40 1.16 5.50 16.71
N THR A 41 2.04 5.26 17.66
CA THR A 41 2.50 6.29 18.57
C THR A 41 3.99 6.49 18.43
N VAL A 42 4.45 7.70 18.70
CA VAL A 42 5.85 8.01 18.59
C VAL A 42 6.18 9.08 19.65
N ALA A 43 7.41 9.13 20.09
CA ALA A 43 7.81 10.17 21.03
C ALA A 43 8.08 11.46 20.28
N VAL A 44 7.76 12.59 20.90
CA VAL A 44 8.09 13.90 20.36
C VAL A 44 9.61 14.01 20.30
N GLY A 45 10.12 14.60 19.25
CA GLY A 45 11.55 14.83 19.12
C GLY A 45 12.01 14.81 17.68
N LYS A 46 13.30 15.02 17.49
CA LYS A 46 13.88 15.04 16.16
C LYS A 46 14.26 13.64 15.70
N ASP A 47 14.24 13.46 14.42
CA ASP A 47 14.74 12.23 13.76
C ASP A 47 14.17 10.94 14.35
N LYS A 48 12.89 10.94 14.58
CA LYS A 48 12.22 9.74 15.06
C LYS A 48 11.94 8.81 13.90
N ILE A 49 12.01 7.53 14.14
CA ILE A 49 11.77 6.54 13.10
C ILE A 49 10.32 6.09 13.14
N VAL A 50 9.66 6.19 11.99
CA VAL A 50 8.31 5.70 11.85
C VAL A 50 8.41 4.55 10.86
N THR A 51 7.87 3.41 11.20
CA THR A 51 7.91 2.24 10.33
C THR A 51 6.51 1.98 9.78
N VAL A 52 6.42 1.85 8.47
CA VAL A 52 5.17 1.49 7.82
C VAL A 52 5.37 0.17 7.09
N GLN A 53 4.30 -0.56 6.93
CA GLN A 53 4.36 -1.82 6.21
C GLN A 53 3.40 -1.73 5.04
N LEU A 54 3.82 -2.15 3.87
CA LEU A 54 2.96 -2.18 2.70
C LEU A 54 2.54 -3.62 2.48
N VAL A 55 1.24 -3.85 2.40
CA VAL A 55 0.73 -5.20 2.20
C VAL A 55 -0.22 -5.24 1.02
N ASN A 56 -0.28 -6.39 0.37
CA ASN A 56 -1.24 -6.64 -0.67
C ASN A 56 -2.46 -7.22 0.05
N LYS A 57 -3.58 -6.50 0.03
CA LYS A 57 -4.77 -6.92 0.76
C LYS A 57 -5.38 -8.21 0.25
N LYS A 58 -5.15 -8.54 -0.99
CA LYS A 58 -5.71 -9.76 -1.53
C LYS A 58 -4.95 -10.99 -1.06
N THR A 59 -3.67 -10.90 -0.91
CA THR A 59 -2.85 -12.05 -0.51
C THR A 59 -2.42 -11.97 0.95
N GLY A 60 -2.51 -10.80 1.55
CA GLY A 60 -2.04 -10.60 2.93
C GLY A 60 -0.53 -10.53 3.04
N LYS A 61 0.17 -10.54 1.94
CA LYS A 61 1.63 -10.59 1.99
C LYS A 61 2.26 -9.22 1.90
N PRO A 62 3.41 -9.04 2.54
CA PRO A 62 4.13 -7.78 2.46
C PRO A 62 4.67 -7.57 1.05
N VAL A 63 4.83 -6.32 0.67
CA VAL A 63 5.29 -5.95 -0.66
C VAL A 63 6.68 -5.33 -0.53
N PRO A 64 7.72 -6.03 -0.88
CA PRO A 64 9.09 -5.56 -0.65
C PRO A 64 9.66 -4.61 -1.71
N ASP A 65 9.02 -4.54 -2.86
CA ASP A 65 9.61 -3.78 -3.95
C ASP A 65 8.97 -2.44 -4.26
N ALA A 66 8.42 -1.79 -3.28
CA ALA A 66 7.80 -0.51 -3.51
C ALA A 66 8.80 0.62 -3.33
N VAL A 67 8.58 1.69 -4.06
CA VAL A 67 9.40 2.88 -3.93
C VAL A 67 8.50 4.01 -3.46
N ILE A 68 8.75 4.52 -2.27
CA ILE A 68 8.01 5.63 -1.72
C ILE A 68 8.63 6.90 -2.29
N PHE A 69 7.87 7.66 -3.06
CA PHE A 69 8.41 8.83 -3.70
C PHE A 69 7.77 10.15 -3.21
N THR A 70 6.74 10.06 -2.44
CA THR A 70 6.09 11.23 -1.88
C THR A 70 5.86 11.01 -0.40
N THR A 71 6.25 11.96 0.42
CA THR A 71 6.01 11.88 1.86
C THR A 71 5.63 13.26 2.35
N ARG A 72 4.68 13.34 3.27
CA ARG A 72 4.32 14.58 3.93
C ARG A 72 3.81 14.27 5.31
N LEU A 73 4.21 15.05 6.29
CA LEU A 73 3.76 14.87 7.65
C LEU A 73 3.25 16.22 8.15
N ASP A 74 1.99 16.30 8.52
CA ASP A 74 1.42 17.55 9.02
C ASP A 74 0.38 17.29 10.10
N MET A 75 -0.13 18.34 10.68
CA MET A 75 -1.10 18.23 11.78
C MET A 75 -2.53 18.46 11.30
N ALA A 76 -2.86 17.99 10.10
CA ALA A 76 -4.24 18.09 9.60
C ALA A 76 -5.28 17.52 10.58
N PRO A 77 -5.03 16.41 11.28
CA PRO A 77 -6.03 15.88 12.21
C PRO A 77 -6.34 16.85 13.37
N GLU A 78 -5.42 17.79 13.65
CA GLU A 78 -5.64 18.76 14.69
C GLU A 78 -6.15 20.08 14.08
N GLY A 79 -6.54 20.07 12.81
CA GLY A 79 -7.03 21.26 12.15
C GLY A 79 -5.92 22.20 11.70
N MET A 80 -4.69 21.74 11.68
CA MET A 80 -3.55 22.58 11.32
C MET A 80 -2.73 21.96 10.19
N PRO A 81 -3.26 21.84 8.98
CA PRO A 81 -2.52 21.22 7.89
C PRO A 81 -1.28 22.02 7.46
N GLU A 82 -1.21 23.26 7.83
CA GLU A 82 -0.06 24.07 7.48
C GLU A 82 1.12 23.75 8.41
N MET A 83 0.90 23.05 9.50
CA MET A 83 1.99 22.68 10.40
C MET A 83 2.62 21.42 9.87
N ALA A 84 3.45 21.55 8.86
CA ALA A 84 4.14 20.42 8.27
C ALA A 84 5.56 20.37 8.79
N THR A 85 6.13 19.18 8.79
CA THR A 85 7.47 18.98 9.29
C THR A 85 8.28 18.14 8.33
N LYS A 86 9.57 18.02 8.59
CA LYS A 86 10.47 17.26 7.73
C LYS A 86 10.22 15.77 7.90
N ILE A 87 10.23 15.08 6.79
CA ILE A 87 10.14 13.64 6.81
C ILE A 87 10.82 13.11 5.55
N ALA A 88 11.53 12.05 5.66
CA ALA A 88 12.23 11.44 4.54
C ALA A 88 12.29 9.94 4.70
N VAL A 89 12.39 9.25 3.59
CA VAL A 89 12.53 7.80 3.63
C VAL A 89 13.94 7.48 4.11
N ASP A 90 14.05 6.61 5.08
CA ASP A 90 15.32 6.17 5.60
C ASP A 90 15.74 4.95 4.80
N PRO A 91 16.87 5.00 4.11
CA PRO A 91 17.29 3.86 3.30
C PRO A 91 17.81 2.67 4.08
N THR A 92 17.85 2.77 5.41
CA THR A 92 18.34 1.66 6.23
C THR A 92 17.49 0.44 6.00
N ALA A 93 18.13 -0.69 5.89
CA ALA A 93 17.42 -1.94 5.63
C ALA A 93 16.38 -2.24 6.68
N ALA A 94 15.26 -2.72 6.25
CA ALA A 94 14.19 -3.12 7.13
C ALA A 94 13.69 -4.48 6.65
N ALA A 95 12.78 -5.08 7.38
CA ALA A 95 12.22 -6.35 6.97
C ALA A 95 11.49 -6.18 5.65
N PRO A 96 11.41 -7.19 4.81
CA PRO A 96 10.73 -7.08 3.53
C PRO A 96 9.30 -6.57 3.71
N GLY A 97 8.93 -5.58 2.93
CA GLY A 97 7.61 -4.98 3.03
C GLY A 97 7.50 -3.90 4.07
N SER A 98 8.54 -3.67 4.85
CA SER A 98 8.55 -2.61 5.85
C SER A 98 9.46 -1.49 5.38
N TYR A 99 9.04 -0.26 5.63
CA TYR A 99 9.78 0.92 5.17
C TYR A 99 9.93 1.88 6.34
N LYS A 100 11.11 2.38 6.54
CA LYS A 100 11.38 3.31 7.64
C LYS A 100 11.40 4.74 7.13
N LEU A 101 10.83 5.61 7.92
CA LEU A 101 10.82 7.03 7.61
C LEU A 101 11.38 7.76 8.82
N LYS A 102 12.15 8.79 8.57
CA LYS A 102 12.73 9.58 9.64
C LYS A 102 12.01 10.92 9.66
N ALA A 103 11.46 11.27 10.77
CA ALA A 103 10.65 12.47 10.89
C ALA A 103 10.87 13.19 12.21
N THR A 104 10.59 14.48 12.21
CA THR A 104 10.68 15.28 13.41
C THR A 104 9.28 15.62 13.88
N PHE A 105 8.98 15.30 15.13
CA PHE A 105 7.69 15.63 15.70
C PHE A 105 7.91 16.74 16.72
N GLY A 106 7.58 17.96 16.34
CA GLY A 106 7.89 19.12 17.17
C GLY A 106 6.94 19.35 18.33
N MET A 107 5.82 18.70 18.34
CA MET A 107 4.89 18.87 19.44
C MET A 107 3.95 17.66 19.53
N GLU A 108 3.30 17.52 20.67
CA GLU A 108 2.37 16.45 20.87
C GLU A 108 1.13 16.66 20.05
N GLY A 109 0.45 15.62 19.71
CA GLY A 109 -0.81 15.69 19.00
C GLY A 109 -0.86 14.65 17.90
N LYS A 110 -1.88 14.73 17.08
CA LYS A 110 -2.05 13.79 16.00
C LYS A 110 -1.53 14.37 14.71
N TRP A 111 -0.70 13.59 14.05
CA TRP A 111 -0.06 13.99 12.81
C TRP A 111 -0.55 13.07 11.70
N GLN A 112 -0.70 13.62 10.50
CA GLN A 112 -1.10 12.82 9.37
C GLN A 112 0.08 12.58 8.47
N LEU A 113 0.38 11.32 8.21
CA LEU A 113 1.45 10.93 7.33
C LEU A 113 0.80 10.58 5.99
N SER A 114 1.16 11.33 4.95
CA SER A 114 0.68 11.06 3.60
C SER A 114 1.81 10.43 2.82
N LEU A 115 1.55 9.33 2.17
CA LEU A 115 2.54 8.59 1.41
C LEU A 115 2.07 8.33 0.00
N GLY A 116 3.00 8.36 -0.94
CA GLY A 116 2.74 7.93 -2.29
C GLY A 116 3.85 6.99 -2.70
N ALA A 117 3.50 5.86 -3.25
CA ALA A 117 4.49 4.86 -3.64
C ALA A 117 4.13 4.18 -4.94
N LYS A 118 5.17 3.69 -5.62
CA LYS A 118 5.00 2.91 -6.82
C LYS A 118 5.35 1.47 -6.46
N VAL A 119 4.51 0.55 -6.89
CA VAL A 119 4.77 -0.87 -6.69
C VAL A 119 5.20 -1.43 -8.03
N GLN A 120 6.26 -2.21 -8.02
CA GLN A 120 6.78 -2.75 -9.25
C GLN A 120 5.74 -3.61 -9.96
N GLY A 121 5.54 -3.39 -11.21
CA GLY A 121 4.56 -4.12 -11.98
C GLY A 121 3.19 -3.47 -12.02
N GLU A 122 2.96 -2.43 -11.22
CA GLU A 122 1.68 -1.76 -11.21
C GLU A 122 1.79 -0.40 -11.88
N THR A 123 0.70 0.05 -12.49
CA THR A 123 0.76 1.29 -13.22
C THR A 123 0.33 2.50 -12.42
N GLY A 124 -0.34 2.37 -11.37
CA GLY A 124 -0.79 3.52 -10.59
C GLY A 124 0.08 3.81 -9.40
N THR A 125 -0.34 4.74 -8.59
CA THR A 125 0.35 5.10 -7.37
C THR A 125 -0.48 4.67 -6.18
N VAL A 126 0.16 4.04 -5.21
CA VAL A 126 -0.50 3.67 -3.97
C VAL A 126 -0.41 4.88 -3.06
N GLU A 127 -1.54 5.44 -2.67
CA GLU A 127 -1.56 6.59 -1.78
C GLU A 127 -2.22 6.23 -0.46
N SER A 128 -1.70 6.72 0.62
CA SER A 128 -2.26 6.44 1.95
C SER A 128 -2.09 7.62 2.86
N LYS A 129 -3.03 7.78 3.79
CA LYS A 129 -2.94 8.76 4.84
C LYS A 129 -3.10 8.03 6.15
N LEU A 130 -2.11 8.17 7.02
CA LEU A 130 -2.08 7.45 8.28
C LEU A 130 -1.95 8.45 9.41
N VAL A 131 -2.57 8.16 10.53
CA VAL A 131 -2.53 9.09 11.68
C VAL A 131 -1.57 8.54 12.73
N ILE A 132 -0.62 9.37 13.13
CA ILE A 132 0.37 9.03 14.13
C ILE A 132 0.14 9.92 15.34
N SER A 133 0.16 9.34 16.52
CA SER A 133 0.00 10.11 17.74
C SER A 133 1.37 10.38 18.34
N ALA A 134 1.76 11.65 18.45
CA ALA A 134 3.04 12.03 19.06
C ALA A 134 2.81 12.35 20.52
N GLN A 135 3.60 11.77 21.39
CA GLN A 135 3.44 11.92 22.83
C GLN A 135 4.78 12.20 23.47
N LYS A 136 4.77 12.88 24.60
CA LYS A 136 6.00 13.14 25.35
C LYS A 136 6.48 11.91 26.08
#